data_5d5c49e72d8159e8db52f8dbf0dc198b
#
_entry.id   5d5c49e72d8159e8db52f8dbf0dc198b
#
_cell.length_a   1.000
_cell.length_b   1.000
_cell.length_c   1.000
_cell.angle_alpha   90.00
_cell.angle_beta   90.00
_cell.angle_gamma   90.00
#
_symmetry.space_group_name_H-M   'P 1'
#
loop_
_entity.id
_entity.type
_entity.pdbx_description
1 polymer ?
#
loop_
_entity_poly.entity_id
_entity_poly.type
_entity_poly.pdbx_seq_one_letter_code
_entity_poly.pdbx_strand_id
1 'polypeptide(L)'
;MTNHMGSYEILSHTLMPDCSIRIIRMLSNENVAPHFHKKSAQVYTVLEHEVEARVGDQALRLRPYETVRIEPGEVHAIRATVAGALVMSLSIPPLDREDQHPADE
;
A
#
# COMPACT_ATOMS: atom_id res chain seq x y z
N MET A 1 -14.67 14.38 -3.79
CA MET A 1 -14.57 12.96 -3.48
C MET A 1 -13.17 12.44 -3.72
N THR A 2 -12.67 11.74 -2.79
CA THR A 2 -11.35 11.19 -2.94
C THR A 2 -11.37 9.96 -3.83
N ASN A 3 -10.25 9.69 -4.45
CA ASN A 3 -10.11 8.55 -5.34
C ASN A 3 -9.23 7.46 -4.75
N HIS A 4 -9.11 7.46 -3.46
CA HIS A 4 -8.31 6.42 -2.84
C HIS A 4 -9.02 5.07 -2.94
N MET A 5 -8.24 4.03 -2.96
CA MET A 5 -8.72 2.68 -3.20
C MET A 5 -8.96 1.93 -1.91
N GLY A 6 -9.56 2.60 -0.95
CA GLY A 6 -9.85 2.01 0.34
C GLY A 6 -9.90 3.08 1.40
N SER A 7 -9.97 2.66 2.63
CA SER A 7 -10.10 3.58 3.76
C SER A 7 -8.83 3.57 4.57
N TYR A 8 -8.15 4.69 4.59
CA TYR A 8 -6.94 4.87 5.36
C TYR A 8 -6.65 6.35 5.51
N GLU A 9 -5.85 6.68 6.52
CA GLU A 9 -5.36 8.03 6.72
C GLU A 9 -3.92 8.12 6.26
N ILE A 10 -3.59 9.18 5.56
CA ILE A 10 -2.20 9.47 5.23
C ILE A 10 -1.67 10.34 6.35
N LEU A 11 -0.78 9.78 7.17
CA LEU A 11 -0.20 10.50 8.29
C LEU A 11 1.00 11.33 7.87
N SER A 12 1.70 10.89 6.84
CA SER A 12 2.93 11.54 6.41
C SER A 12 3.18 11.23 4.95
N HIS A 13 3.70 12.19 4.23
CA HIS A 13 4.05 12.02 2.83
C HIS A 13 5.32 12.81 2.56
N THR A 14 6.37 12.11 2.16
CA THR A 14 7.64 12.73 1.82
C THR A 14 7.93 12.44 0.35
N LEU A 15 8.15 13.51 -0.41
CA LEU A 15 8.44 13.41 -1.83
C LEU A 15 9.90 13.75 -2.06
N MET A 16 10.60 12.85 -2.76
CA MET A 16 11.99 13.07 -3.17
C MET A 16 12.06 12.90 -4.68
N PRO A 17 13.16 13.34 -5.32
CA PRO A 17 13.24 13.20 -6.77
C PRO A 17 13.08 11.77 -7.27
N ASP A 18 13.57 10.80 -6.51
CA ASP A 18 13.62 9.41 -6.96
C ASP A 18 12.58 8.50 -6.33
N CYS A 19 11.91 8.97 -5.29
CA CYS A 19 10.98 8.11 -4.57
C CYS A 19 10.00 8.95 -3.74
N SER A 20 8.97 8.30 -3.25
CA SER A 20 8.08 8.91 -2.27
C SER A 20 7.81 7.92 -1.15
N ILE A 21 7.59 8.43 0.04
CA ILE A 21 7.31 7.62 1.21
C ILE A 21 6.03 8.13 1.84
N ARG A 22 5.13 7.22 2.12
CA ARG A 22 3.90 7.51 2.87
C ARG A 22 3.85 6.63 4.09
N ILE A 23 3.32 7.20 5.17
CA ILE A 23 2.94 6.41 6.33
C ILE A 23 1.44 6.54 6.45
N ILE A 24 0.76 5.40 6.43
CA ILE A 24 -0.70 5.35 6.45
C ILE A 24 -1.17 4.56 7.64
N ARG A 25 -2.32 4.94 8.17
CA ARG A 25 -3.02 4.18 9.20
C ARG A 25 -4.27 3.60 8.59
N MET A 26 -4.38 2.28 8.69
CA MET A 26 -5.57 1.58 8.20
C MET A 26 -6.66 1.73 9.24
N LEU A 27 -7.84 2.16 8.82
CA LEU A 27 -8.96 2.30 9.72
C LEU A 27 -9.61 0.94 9.93
N SER A 28 -10.63 0.90 10.76
CA SER A 28 -11.20 -0.34 11.26
C SER A 28 -11.61 -1.30 10.15
N ASN A 29 -10.96 -2.47 10.07
CA ASN A 29 -11.26 -3.51 9.08
C ASN A 29 -11.26 -3.02 7.64
N GLU A 30 -10.54 -1.92 7.40
CA GLU A 30 -10.50 -1.32 6.10
C GLU A 30 -9.42 -1.94 5.25
N ASN A 31 -9.54 -1.73 3.96
CA ASN A 31 -8.57 -2.27 3.02
C ASN A 31 -8.24 -1.24 1.95
N VAL A 32 -7.12 -1.48 1.31
CA VAL A 32 -6.79 -0.83 0.05
C VAL A 32 -7.17 -1.81 -1.03
N ALA A 33 -8.13 -1.40 -1.87
CA ALA A 33 -8.69 -2.28 -2.89
C ALA A 33 -7.61 -2.71 -3.90
N PRO A 34 -7.82 -3.82 -4.60
CA PRO A 34 -6.85 -4.27 -5.59
C PRO A 34 -6.58 -3.22 -6.65
N HIS A 35 -5.31 -2.96 -6.90
CA HIS A 35 -4.87 -1.98 -7.89
C HIS A 35 -3.45 -2.30 -8.31
N PHE A 36 -2.95 -1.56 -9.30
CA PHE A 36 -1.57 -1.70 -9.74
C PHE A 36 -1.04 -0.36 -10.23
N HIS A 37 0.28 -0.28 -10.29
CA HIS A 37 1.00 0.88 -10.83
C HIS A 37 1.85 0.40 -11.99
N LYS A 38 1.85 1.15 -13.07
CA LYS A 38 2.62 0.75 -14.25
C LYS A 38 4.08 1.17 -14.17
N LYS A 39 4.35 2.25 -13.42
CA LYS A 39 5.69 2.82 -13.34
C LYS A 39 6.40 2.50 -12.05
N SER A 40 5.70 2.55 -10.94
CA SER A 40 6.33 2.46 -9.62
C SER A 40 6.41 1.04 -9.12
N ALA A 41 7.57 0.68 -8.60
CA ALA A 41 7.69 -0.43 -7.68
C ALA A 41 7.40 0.10 -6.28
N GLN A 42 6.94 -0.76 -5.40
CA GLN A 42 6.64 -0.36 -4.03
C GLN A 42 7.19 -1.37 -3.04
N VAL A 43 7.50 -0.89 -1.84
CA VAL A 43 7.81 -1.72 -0.70
C VAL A 43 6.90 -1.30 0.43
N TYR A 44 6.12 -2.23 0.95
CA TYR A 44 5.30 -1.99 2.13
C TYR A 44 6.02 -2.56 3.34
N THR A 45 6.04 -1.80 4.42
CA THR A 45 6.59 -2.22 5.71
C THR A 45 5.54 -1.98 6.77
N VAL A 46 5.20 -3.00 7.53
CA VAL A 46 4.25 -2.85 8.63
C VAL A 46 5.00 -2.31 9.83
N LEU A 47 4.46 -1.27 10.45
CA LEU A 47 5.05 -0.65 11.63
C LEU A 47 4.33 -1.03 12.91
N GLU A 48 3.00 -1.16 12.87
CA GLU A 48 2.20 -1.55 14.04
C GLU A 48 1.08 -2.49 13.60
N HIS A 49 0.77 -3.46 14.44
CA HIS A 49 -0.24 -4.48 14.21
C HIS A 49 0.17 -5.34 13.00
N GLU A 50 -0.78 -5.93 12.33
CA GLU A 50 -0.45 -6.72 11.16
C GLU A 50 -1.50 -6.52 10.07
N VAL A 51 -1.10 -6.84 8.85
CA VAL A 51 -2.00 -6.74 7.70
C VAL A 51 -1.89 -8.02 6.88
N GLU A 52 -2.92 -8.26 6.09
CA GLU A 52 -2.88 -9.26 5.04
C GLU A 52 -2.62 -8.52 3.74
N ALA A 53 -1.58 -8.93 3.04
CA ALA A 53 -1.22 -8.35 1.76
C ALA A 53 -1.43 -9.39 0.68
N ARG A 54 -2.00 -8.95 -0.43
CA ARG A 54 -2.13 -9.80 -1.60
C ARG A 54 -1.31 -9.17 -2.69
N VAL A 55 -0.37 -9.97 -3.24
CA VAL A 55 0.52 -9.50 -4.29
C VAL A 55 0.48 -10.55 -5.39
N GLY A 56 -0.09 -10.20 -6.55
CA GLY A 56 -0.34 -11.18 -7.59
C GLY A 56 -1.25 -12.26 -7.05
N ASP A 57 -0.78 -13.50 -7.10
CA ASP A 57 -1.53 -14.66 -6.62
C ASP A 57 -1.19 -15.05 -5.19
N GLN A 58 -0.30 -14.32 -4.54
CA GLN A 58 0.14 -14.66 -3.20
C GLN A 58 -0.62 -13.88 -2.15
N ALA A 59 -0.98 -14.57 -1.08
CA ALA A 59 -1.55 -13.95 0.11
C ALA A 59 -0.52 -14.08 1.22
N LEU A 60 -0.18 -12.95 1.83
CA LEU A 60 0.87 -12.86 2.83
C LEU A 60 0.31 -12.20 4.07
N ARG A 61 0.74 -12.65 5.24
CA ARG A 61 0.47 -11.95 6.49
C ARG A 61 1.76 -11.26 6.91
N LEU A 62 1.69 -9.95 7.03
CA LEU A 62 2.86 -9.15 7.42
C LEU A 62 2.69 -8.68 8.84
N ARG A 63 3.70 -8.95 9.65
CA ARG A 63 3.81 -8.52 11.04
C ARG A 63 4.70 -7.29 11.10
N PRO A 64 4.77 -6.63 12.27
CA PRO A 64 5.63 -5.45 12.39
C PRO A 64 7.04 -5.72 11.90
N TYR A 65 7.55 -4.78 11.11
CA TYR A 65 8.89 -4.76 10.53
C TYR A 65 9.10 -5.75 9.40
N GLU A 66 8.07 -6.46 8.99
CA GLU A 66 8.14 -7.28 7.78
C GLU A 66 7.78 -6.44 6.58
N THR A 67 8.37 -6.80 5.44
CA THR A 67 8.21 -6.03 4.21
C THR A 67 7.78 -6.93 3.07
N VAL A 68 7.14 -6.31 2.08
CA VAL A 68 6.85 -6.99 0.82
C VAL A 68 7.15 -6.05 -0.33
N ARG A 69 7.72 -6.59 -1.39
CA ARG A 69 8.06 -5.85 -2.59
C ARG A 69 6.97 -6.11 -3.65
N ILE A 70 6.59 -5.04 -4.33
CA ILE A 70 5.57 -5.08 -5.38
C ILE A 70 6.18 -4.49 -6.63
N GLU A 71 6.18 -5.28 -7.70
CA GLU A 71 6.76 -4.84 -8.96
C GLU A 71 5.77 -4.00 -9.76
N PRO A 72 6.26 -3.18 -10.70
CA PRO A 72 5.36 -2.46 -11.60
C PRO A 72 4.47 -3.45 -12.34
N GLY A 73 3.19 -3.10 -12.46
CA GLY A 73 2.22 -3.95 -13.13
C GLY A 73 1.60 -5.04 -12.26
N GLU A 74 2.13 -5.24 -11.08
CA GLU A 74 1.66 -6.31 -10.20
C GLU A 74 0.46 -5.85 -9.39
N VAL A 75 -0.64 -6.57 -9.51
CA VAL A 75 -1.86 -6.25 -8.75
C VAL A 75 -1.63 -6.55 -7.29
N HIS A 76 -2.02 -5.63 -6.43
CA HIS A 76 -1.84 -5.81 -5.00
C HIS A 76 -2.96 -5.16 -4.21
N ALA A 77 -3.14 -5.63 -2.99
CA ALA A 77 -4.15 -5.12 -2.06
C ALA A 77 -3.65 -5.35 -0.64
N ILE A 78 -4.15 -4.55 0.28
CA ILE A 78 -3.84 -4.70 1.71
C ILE A 78 -5.13 -4.64 2.49
N ARG A 79 -5.25 -5.49 3.50
CA ARG A 79 -6.37 -5.47 4.41
C ARG A 79 -5.84 -5.48 5.85
N ALA A 80 -6.34 -4.56 6.67
CA ALA A 80 -6.00 -4.55 8.08
C ALA A 80 -6.78 -5.64 8.80
N THR A 81 -6.10 -6.40 9.63
CA THR A 81 -6.76 -7.43 10.43
C THR A 81 -7.33 -6.84 11.71
N VAL A 82 -6.77 -5.72 12.16
CA VAL A 82 -7.28 -4.96 13.30
C VAL A 82 -7.22 -3.49 12.97
N ALA A 83 -8.01 -2.70 13.68
CA ALA A 83 -8.02 -1.25 13.49
C ALA A 83 -6.67 -0.66 13.87
N GLY A 84 -6.22 0.32 13.11
CA GLY A 84 -5.04 1.09 13.46
C GLY A 84 -3.72 0.52 12.98
N ALA A 85 -3.74 -0.46 12.10
CA ALA A 85 -2.49 -0.96 11.52
C ALA A 85 -1.76 0.18 10.84
N LEU A 86 -0.46 0.27 11.08
CA LEU A 86 0.39 1.34 10.58
C LEU A 86 1.34 0.76 9.54
N VAL A 87 1.32 1.35 8.34
CA VAL A 87 2.09 0.82 7.22
C VAL A 87 2.87 1.94 6.56
N MET A 88 4.14 1.68 6.25
CA MET A 88 4.96 2.57 5.46
C MET A 88 5.00 2.05 4.03
N SER A 89 4.76 2.93 3.07
CA SER A 89 4.79 2.62 1.65
C SER A 89 5.87 3.45 0.99
N LEU A 90 6.86 2.78 0.42
CA LEU A 90 7.91 3.42 -0.37
C LEU A 90 7.61 3.15 -1.84
N SER A 91 7.60 4.20 -2.66
CA SER A 91 7.35 4.07 -4.09
C SER A 91 8.52 4.61 -4.89
N ILE A 92 8.99 3.87 -5.88
CA ILE A 92 10.15 4.22 -6.71
C ILE A 92 9.77 3.95 -8.16
N PRO A 93 9.72 4.95 -9.03
CA PRO A 93 9.78 6.40 -8.77
C PRO A 93 8.61 6.87 -7.91
N PRO A 94 8.56 8.16 -7.58
CA PRO A 94 7.50 8.67 -6.71
C PRO A 94 6.12 8.29 -7.19
N LEU A 95 5.25 8.00 -6.24
CA LEU A 95 3.89 7.61 -6.55
C LEU A 95 3.18 8.74 -7.27
N ASP A 96 2.62 8.42 -8.43
CA ASP A 96 1.90 9.37 -9.26
C ASP A 96 0.42 9.01 -9.15
N ARG A 97 -0.37 10.00 -8.80
CA ARG A 97 -1.81 9.81 -8.71
C ARG A 97 -2.39 9.20 -9.98
N GLU A 98 -1.86 9.58 -11.14
CA GLU A 98 -2.36 9.10 -12.42
C GLU A 98 -1.87 7.70 -12.74
N ASP A 99 -0.96 7.17 -11.95
CA ASP A 99 -0.43 5.82 -12.13
C ASP A 99 -1.03 4.84 -11.12
N GLN A 100 -2.28 5.05 -10.76
CA GLN A 100 -3.01 4.12 -9.90
C GLN A 100 -4.20 3.59 -10.71
N HIS A 101 -4.19 2.31 -10.95
CA HIS A 101 -5.16 1.67 -11.83
C HIS A 101 -5.95 0.63 -11.07
N PRO A 102 -7.27 0.75 -11.01
CA PRO A 102 -8.07 -0.28 -10.35
C PRO A 102 -7.93 -1.60 -11.09
N ALA A 103 -7.92 -2.68 -10.35
CA ALA A 103 -7.86 -4.01 -10.94
C ALA A 103 -9.20 -4.70 -10.78
N ASP A 104 -9.67 -5.30 -11.85
CA ASP A 104 -10.88 -6.12 -11.79
C ASP A 104 -10.51 -7.46 -11.17
N GLU A 105 -11.43 -7.99 -10.40
CA GLU A 105 -11.25 -9.27 -9.74
C GLU A 105 -11.85 -10.39 -10.55
#